data_90520b4650aef1986ee08427c21872e0
#
_entry.id   90520b4650aef1986ee08427c21872e0
#
_cell.length_a   1.000
_cell.length_b   1.000
_cell.length_c   1.000
_cell.angle_alpha   90.00
_cell.angle_beta   90.00
_cell.angle_gamma   90.00
#
_symmetry.space_group_name_H-M   'P 1'
#
loop_
_entity.id
_entity.type
_entity.pdbx_description
1 polymer ?
#
loop_
_entity_poly.entity_id
_entity_poly.type
_entity_poly.pdbx_seq_one_letter_code
_entity_poly.pdbx_strand_id
1 'polypeptide(L)'
;QNQSGQTGCMNASAGHYVDTNGSTMQAPCGLGTWNNMTGQSSCTNASAGHYVDTNGSTTQTPCDAGTYNPSNGSNSSSDCGDVPAGSFSGPGASSPTPCSIGTWQNQSGQTGCMNASAGHYVDTNGSTMQTPCGLGTWNNMTGQGSCTNSSAGHYVDTNGSTTQTPCGLGTWNNMTGQSSCTNSSAGYYVDTNGSTTQTPC
;
A
#
# COMPACT_ATOMS: atom_id res chain seq x y z
N GLN A 1 -10.33 -46.00 -19.78
CA GLN A 1 -11.10 -47.27 -19.71
C GLN A 1 -10.16 -48.41 -19.36
N ASN A 2 -10.33 -49.06 -18.23
CA ASN A 2 -9.45 -50.12 -17.74
C ASN A 2 -10.05 -51.55 -17.82
N GLN A 3 -11.27 -51.68 -18.44
CA GLN A 3 -11.95 -52.92 -18.61
C GLN A 3 -12.37 -53.11 -20.08
N SER A 4 -12.39 -54.37 -20.57
CA SER A 4 -12.89 -54.71 -21.89
C SER A 4 -14.42 -54.82 -21.87
N GLY A 5 -15.07 -54.68 -23.05
CA GLY A 5 -16.51 -54.84 -23.22
C GLY A 5 -17.35 -53.63 -22.77
N GLN A 6 -16.74 -52.48 -22.58
CA GLN A 6 -17.45 -51.25 -22.21
C GLN A 6 -18.00 -50.51 -23.46
N THR A 7 -19.15 -49.88 -23.33
CA THR A 7 -19.84 -49.17 -24.41
C THR A 7 -19.47 -47.69 -24.52
N GLY A 8 -18.62 -47.17 -23.66
CA GLY A 8 -18.18 -45.77 -23.66
C GLY A 8 -16.90 -45.54 -22.87
N CYS A 9 -16.27 -44.40 -23.04
CA CYS A 9 -15.09 -43.95 -22.32
C CYS A 9 -15.47 -43.18 -21.04
N MET A 10 -14.70 -43.29 -19.99
CA MET A 10 -14.81 -42.46 -18.79
C MET A 10 -13.94 -41.21 -18.94
N ASN A 11 -14.45 -40.09 -18.50
CA ASN A 11 -13.70 -38.85 -18.42
C ASN A 11 -12.64 -38.91 -17.28
N ALA A 12 -11.50 -38.25 -17.46
CA ALA A 12 -10.58 -37.98 -16.36
C ALA A 12 -11.31 -37.25 -15.24
N SER A 13 -11.01 -37.58 -13.99
CA SER A 13 -11.56 -36.90 -12.82
C SER A 13 -10.95 -35.49 -12.66
N ALA A 14 -11.61 -34.61 -11.94
CA ALA A 14 -11.00 -33.35 -11.50
C ALA A 14 -9.68 -33.64 -10.76
N GLY A 15 -8.69 -32.80 -10.94
CA GLY A 15 -7.31 -33.00 -10.46
C GLY A 15 -6.48 -33.94 -11.33
N HIS A 16 -7.06 -34.53 -12.41
CA HIS A 16 -6.39 -35.48 -13.30
C HIS A 16 -6.61 -35.13 -14.77
N TYR A 17 -5.74 -35.64 -15.64
CA TYR A 17 -5.84 -35.46 -17.08
C TYR A 17 -5.51 -36.74 -17.84
N VAL A 18 -5.84 -36.79 -19.12
CA VAL A 18 -5.47 -37.85 -20.07
C VAL A 18 -5.06 -37.19 -21.38
N ASP A 19 -3.76 -37.23 -21.68
CA ASP A 19 -3.15 -36.58 -22.84
C ASP A 19 -3.09 -37.46 -24.11
N THR A 20 -3.39 -38.76 -23.97
CA THR A 20 -3.24 -39.73 -25.04
C THR A 20 -4.53 -40.48 -25.26
N ASN A 21 -5.01 -40.54 -26.52
CA ASN A 21 -6.18 -41.32 -26.92
C ASN A 21 -5.94 -42.80 -26.64
N GLY A 22 -6.97 -43.47 -26.12
CA GLY A 22 -6.93 -44.92 -25.81
C GLY A 22 -6.26 -45.23 -24.48
N SER A 23 -5.89 -44.22 -23.68
CA SER A 23 -5.35 -44.44 -22.34
C SER A 23 -6.32 -45.24 -21.46
N THR A 24 -5.76 -46.15 -20.65
CA THR A 24 -6.49 -46.86 -19.63
C THR A 24 -6.35 -46.29 -18.25
N MET A 25 -5.48 -45.26 -18.08
CA MET A 25 -5.20 -44.60 -16.83
C MET A 25 -5.23 -43.05 -17.02
N GLN A 26 -5.60 -42.36 -15.98
CA GLN A 26 -5.48 -40.90 -15.86
C GLN A 26 -4.23 -40.57 -15.02
N ALA A 27 -3.56 -39.44 -15.33
CA ALA A 27 -2.46 -38.91 -14.57
C ALA A 27 -2.93 -37.77 -13.64
N PRO A 28 -2.46 -37.69 -12.38
CA PRO A 28 -2.76 -36.55 -11.52
C PRO A 28 -2.03 -35.30 -12.01
N CYS A 29 -2.63 -34.12 -11.83
CA CYS A 29 -1.94 -32.87 -12.01
C CYS A 29 -0.71 -32.82 -11.09
N GLY A 30 0.43 -32.43 -11.64
CA GLY A 30 1.66 -32.27 -10.86
C GLY A 30 1.67 -31.01 -9.98
N LEU A 31 2.69 -30.89 -9.14
CA LEU A 31 2.91 -29.68 -8.35
C LEU A 31 2.93 -28.43 -9.23
N GLY A 32 2.41 -27.31 -8.76
CA GLY A 32 2.29 -26.08 -9.52
C GLY A 32 1.13 -26.07 -10.52
N THR A 33 0.37 -27.18 -10.65
CA THR A 33 -0.75 -27.31 -11.59
C THR A 33 -2.00 -27.89 -10.92
N TRP A 34 -3.16 -27.53 -11.46
CA TRP A 34 -4.45 -27.95 -10.93
C TRP A 34 -5.50 -28.08 -12.04
N ASN A 35 -6.64 -28.67 -11.70
CA ASN A 35 -7.74 -28.84 -12.64
C ASN A 35 -9.05 -29.12 -11.89
N ASN A 36 -10.04 -28.25 -11.99
CA ASN A 36 -11.35 -28.41 -11.31
C ASN A 36 -12.43 -29.08 -12.18
N MET A 37 -12.10 -29.42 -13.42
CA MET A 37 -13.07 -30.02 -14.37
C MET A 37 -12.69 -31.48 -14.71
N THR A 38 -13.69 -32.25 -15.11
CA THR A 38 -13.51 -33.61 -15.63
C THR A 38 -13.19 -33.59 -17.12
N GLY A 39 -12.59 -34.67 -17.65
CA GLY A 39 -12.36 -34.85 -19.08
C GLY A 39 -11.24 -33.99 -19.67
N GLN A 40 -10.34 -33.48 -18.85
CA GLN A 40 -9.27 -32.61 -19.33
C GLN A 40 -8.10 -33.41 -19.90
N SER A 41 -7.44 -32.83 -20.92
CA SER A 41 -6.24 -33.37 -21.57
C SER A 41 -4.93 -32.80 -20.97
N SER A 42 -5.02 -31.78 -20.12
CA SER A 42 -3.87 -31.15 -19.45
C SER A 42 -4.34 -30.45 -18.16
N CYS A 43 -3.39 -30.11 -17.31
CA CYS A 43 -3.61 -29.31 -16.11
C CYS A 43 -3.27 -27.83 -16.35
N THR A 44 -3.87 -26.95 -15.57
CA THR A 44 -3.65 -25.50 -15.61
C THR A 44 -2.59 -25.12 -14.59
N ASN A 45 -1.64 -24.28 -14.96
CA ASN A 45 -0.67 -23.73 -14.02
C ASN A 45 -1.36 -22.92 -12.91
N ALA A 46 -0.85 -22.97 -11.69
CA ALA A 46 -1.20 -22.01 -10.67
C ALA A 46 -1.00 -20.58 -11.22
N SER A 47 -1.95 -19.72 -10.96
CA SER A 47 -1.87 -18.32 -11.38
C SER A 47 -0.87 -17.55 -10.51
N ALA A 48 -0.31 -16.45 -11.01
CA ALA A 48 0.44 -15.52 -10.18
C ALA A 48 -0.38 -15.17 -8.92
N GLY A 49 0.30 -15.05 -7.78
CA GLY A 49 -0.33 -14.90 -6.46
C GLY A 49 -0.77 -16.21 -5.81
N HIS A 50 -0.60 -17.36 -6.47
CA HIS A 50 -1.05 -18.68 -5.97
C HIS A 50 0.03 -19.74 -6.16
N TYR A 51 -0.12 -20.84 -5.43
CA TYR A 51 0.70 -22.04 -5.57
C TYR A 51 -0.14 -23.32 -5.46
N VAL A 52 0.42 -24.45 -5.89
CA VAL A 52 -0.16 -25.78 -5.73
C VAL A 52 0.93 -26.74 -5.27
N ASP A 53 0.91 -27.14 -4.02
CA ASP A 53 1.90 -27.98 -3.35
C ASP A 53 1.51 -29.46 -3.23
N THR A 54 0.37 -29.85 -3.82
CA THR A 54 -0.17 -31.20 -3.74
C THR A 54 -0.55 -31.73 -5.12
N ASN A 55 -0.10 -32.94 -5.44
CA ASN A 55 -0.47 -33.60 -6.70
C ASN A 55 -1.97 -33.94 -6.73
N GLY A 56 -2.57 -33.83 -7.90
CA GLY A 56 -4.00 -34.11 -8.11
C GLY A 56 -4.92 -33.02 -7.56
N SER A 57 -4.41 -31.83 -7.36
CA SER A 57 -5.20 -30.70 -6.84
C SER A 57 -6.29 -30.26 -7.78
N THR A 58 -7.45 -29.95 -7.21
CA THR A 58 -8.60 -29.36 -7.91
C THR A 58 -8.70 -27.85 -7.72
N THR A 59 -7.83 -27.25 -6.90
CA THR A 59 -7.79 -25.82 -6.58
C THR A 59 -6.33 -25.37 -6.43
N GLN A 60 -6.10 -24.07 -6.52
CA GLN A 60 -4.85 -23.40 -6.18
C GLN A 60 -5.00 -22.68 -4.84
N THR A 61 -3.91 -22.54 -4.09
CA THR A 61 -3.85 -21.86 -2.79
C THR A 61 -3.31 -20.44 -2.97
N PRO A 62 -3.99 -19.38 -2.49
CA PRO A 62 -3.47 -18.02 -2.56
C PRO A 62 -2.27 -17.84 -1.61
N CYS A 63 -1.34 -17.00 -2.00
CA CYS A 63 -0.32 -16.46 -1.09
C CYS A 63 -1.00 -15.70 0.05
N ASP A 64 -0.43 -15.75 1.25
CA ASP A 64 -0.95 -15.03 2.42
C ASP A 64 -0.87 -13.51 2.22
N ALA A 65 -1.74 -12.78 2.91
CA ALA A 65 -1.67 -11.32 2.94
C ALA A 65 -0.31 -10.86 3.48
N GLY A 66 0.24 -9.80 2.88
CA GLY A 66 1.60 -9.33 3.15
C GLY A 66 2.66 -9.99 2.27
N THR A 67 2.29 -11.01 1.49
CA THR A 67 3.18 -11.68 0.52
C THR A 67 2.65 -11.57 -0.91
N TYR A 68 3.51 -11.80 -1.89
CA TYR A 68 3.13 -11.81 -3.30
C TYR A 68 3.95 -12.83 -4.08
N ASN A 69 3.44 -13.23 -5.24
CA ASN A 69 4.14 -14.13 -6.16
C ASN A 69 3.86 -13.73 -7.62
N PRO A 70 4.84 -13.20 -8.36
CA PRO A 70 4.65 -12.79 -9.75
C PRO A 70 4.62 -13.97 -10.74
N SER A 71 4.98 -15.17 -10.31
CA SER A 71 5.17 -16.32 -11.19
C SER A 71 3.92 -17.18 -11.30
N ASN A 72 3.73 -17.78 -12.48
CA ASN A 72 2.74 -18.84 -12.68
C ASN A 72 3.39 -20.22 -12.43
N GLY A 73 2.59 -21.18 -12.04
CA GLY A 73 3.03 -22.57 -11.87
C GLY A 73 3.85 -22.80 -10.59
N SER A 74 3.75 -21.92 -9.64
CA SER A 74 4.42 -22.06 -8.34
C SER A 74 3.91 -23.27 -7.58
N ASN A 75 4.83 -23.98 -6.90
CA ASN A 75 4.58 -25.27 -6.29
C ASN A 75 4.78 -25.30 -4.77
N SER A 76 5.07 -24.18 -4.15
CA SER A 76 5.34 -24.06 -2.72
C SER A 76 4.89 -22.71 -2.18
N SER A 77 4.49 -22.67 -0.91
CA SER A 77 4.26 -21.41 -0.17
C SER A 77 5.54 -20.55 -0.07
N SER A 78 6.73 -21.15 -0.17
CA SER A 78 8.01 -20.44 -0.18
C SER A 78 8.23 -19.59 -1.45
N ASP A 79 7.43 -19.79 -2.49
CA ASP A 79 7.43 -18.96 -3.71
C ASP A 79 6.72 -17.62 -3.47
N CYS A 80 5.97 -17.48 -2.38
CA CYS A 80 5.35 -16.24 -1.94
C CYS A 80 6.35 -15.42 -1.10
N GLY A 81 6.90 -14.36 -1.69
CA GLY A 81 7.84 -13.46 -1.02
C GLY A 81 7.14 -12.32 -0.30
N ASP A 82 7.76 -11.81 0.77
CA ASP A 82 7.25 -10.62 1.49
C ASP A 82 7.20 -9.39 0.58
N VAL A 83 6.14 -8.59 0.68
CA VAL A 83 6.11 -7.28 0.03
C VAL A 83 7.19 -6.37 0.64
N PRO A 84 7.88 -5.54 -0.16
CA PRO A 84 8.90 -4.62 0.36
C PRO A 84 8.27 -3.49 1.18
N ALA A 85 9.06 -2.87 2.06
CA ALA A 85 8.69 -1.63 2.72
C ALA A 85 8.22 -0.59 1.69
N GLY A 86 7.29 0.28 2.08
CA GLY A 86 6.61 1.22 1.19
C GLY A 86 5.43 0.61 0.43
N SER A 87 5.15 -0.69 0.64
CA SER A 87 4.07 -1.41 -0.05
C SER A 87 3.31 -2.34 0.89
N PHE A 88 2.18 -2.82 0.42
CA PHE A 88 1.36 -3.84 1.09
C PHE A 88 0.76 -4.81 0.08
N SER A 89 0.17 -5.90 0.55
CA SER A 89 -0.65 -6.79 -0.28
C SER A 89 -1.76 -7.47 0.52
N GLY A 90 -2.87 -7.77 -0.17
CA GLY A 90 -3.87 -8.72 0.28
C GLY A 90 -3.50 -10.16 -0.10
N PRO A 91 -4.34 -11.15 0.27
CA PRO A 91 -4.13 -12.54 -0.10
C PRO A 91 -4.21 -12.72 -1.62
N GLY A 92 -3.41 -13.63 -2.16
CA GLY A 92 -3.40 -13.95 -3.59
C GLY A 92 -2.80 -12.86 -4.48
N ALA A 93 -2.01 -11.95 -3.94
CA ALA A 93 -1.41 -10.86 -4.70
C ALA A 93 -0.32 -11.36 -5.65
N SER A 94 -0.36 -10.92 -6.91
CA SER A 94 0.70 -11.16 -7.89
C SER A 94 1.80 -10.09 -7.87
N SER A 95 1.56 -8.95 -7.23
CA SER A 95 2.50 -7.84 -7.11
C SER A 95 2.23 -7.02 -5.85
N PRO A 96 3.23 -6.32 -5.29
CA PRO A 96 3.03 -5.36 -4.22
C PRO A 96 2.20 -4.16 -4.67
N THR A 97 1.39 -3.61 -3.75
CA THR A 97 0.68 -2.34 -3.95
C THR A 97 1.42 -1.25 -3.16
N PRO A 98 1.95 -0.20 -3.81
CA PRO A 98 2.64 0.87 -3.10
C PRO A 98 1.67 1.67 -2.21
N CYS A 99 2.15 2.12 -1.06
CA CYS A 99 1.44 3.05 -0.20
C CYS A 99 1.15 4.34 -0.97
N SER A 100 -0.07 4.87 -0.84
CA SER A 100 -0.48 6.12 -1.50
C SER A 100 0.01 7.35 -0.73
N ILE A 101 0.01 8.50 -1.41
CA ILE A 101 0.27 9.82 -0.78
C ILE A 101 -0.52 9.93 0.53
N GLY A 102 0.09 10.49 1.55
CA GLY A 102 -0.46 10.58 2.91
C GLY A 102 -0.23 9.33 3.75
N THR A 103 0.29 8.24 3.17
CA THR A 103 0.53 6.96 3.87
C THR A 103 1.94 6.44 3.64
N TRP A 104 2.44 5.62 4.55
CA TRP A 104 3.79 5.06 4.50
C TRP A 104 3.86 3.70 5.19
N GLN A 105 4.94 2.94 4.93
CA GLN A 105 5.19 1.67 5.60
C GLN A 105 6.70 1.38 5.65
N ASN A 106 7.27 1.24 6.85
CA ASN A 106 8.71 1.01 7.04
C ASN A 106 9.13 -0.46 7.17
N GLN A 107 8.16 -1.38 7.17
CA GLN A 107 8.42 -2.82 7.31
C GLN A 107 7.97 -3.57 6.06
N SER A 108 8.65 -4.67 5.76
CA SER A 108 8.21 -5.64 4.74
C SER A 108 7.10 -6.55 5.28
N GLY A 109 6.43 -7.28 4.38
CA GLY A 109 5.42 -8.26 4.75
C GLY A 109 4.11 -7.68 5.28
N GLN A 110 3.79 -6.43 4.97
CA GLN A 110 2.64 -5.74 5.55
C GLN A 110 1.39 -5.83 4.69
N THR A 111 0.23 -5.82 5.37
CA THR A 111 -1.10 -5.92 4.76
C THR A 111 -1.78 -4.57 4.55
N GLY A 112 -1.13 -3.47 4.94
CA GLY A 112 -1.63 -2.10 4.81
C GLY A 112 -0.57 -1.07 5.11
N CYS A 113 -0.89 0.21 4.84
CA CYS A 113 -0.03 1.35 5.10
C CYS A 113 -0.55 2.16 6.29
N MET A 114 0.36 2.84 6.98
CA MET A 114 0.07 3.74 8.10
C MET A 114 -0.16 5.16 7.57
N ASN A 115 -1.12 5.89 8.15
CA ASN A 115 -1.30 7.30 7.86
C ASN A 115 -0.13 8.13 8.41
N ALA A 116 0.28 9.16 7.67
CA ALA A 116 1.13 10.21 8.22
C ALA A 116 0.48 10.80 9.47
N SER A 117 1.26 11.02 10.52
CA SER A 117 0.79 11.61 11.78
C SER A 117 0.49 13.11 11.59
N ALA A 118 -0.34 13.69 12.45
CA ALA A 118 -0.48 15.15 12.51
C ALA A 118 0.91 15.79 12.70
N GLY A 119 1.16 16.93 12.07
CA GLY A 119 2.47 17.57 12.00
C GLY A 119 3.41 16.97 10.95
N HIS A 120 3.00 15.92 10.23
CA HIS A 120 3.80 15.24 9.20
C HIS A 120 2.99 15.07 7.90
N TYR A 121 3.70 14.80 6.82
CA TYR A 121 3.12 14.52 5.51
C TYR A 121 3.90 13.42 4.77
N VAL A 122 3.28 12.87 3.73
CA VAL A 122 3.91 11.96 2.77
C VAL A 122 3.44 12.36 1.37
N ASP A 123 4.32 12.88 0.54
CA ASP A 123 4.01 13.44 -0.78
C ASP A 123 4.26 12.49 -1.96
N THR A 124 4.83 11.31 -1.70
CA THR A 124 5.18 10.34 -2.73
C THR A 124 4.62 8.96 -2.43
N ASN A 125 4.19 8.25 -3.48
CA ASN A 125 3.76 6.87 -3.37
C ASN A 125 4.94 5.94 -3.02
N GLY A 126 4.66 4.88 -2.27
CA GLY A 126 5.67 3.90 -1.90
C GLY A 126 6.65 4.37 -0.82
N SER A 127 6.31 5.41 -0.08
CA SER A 127 7.17 5.95 0.96
C SER A 127 7.34 4.98 2.13
N THR A 128 8.56 4.94 2.66
CA THR A 128 8.92 4.15 3.85
C THR A 128 8.98 4.99 5.12
N MET A 129 8.76 6.30 5.03
CA MET A 129 8.78 7.25 6.15
C MET A 129 7.84 8.43 5.90
N GLN A 130 7.45 9.09 6.96
CA GLN A 130 6.76 10.38 6.92
C GLN A 130 7.76 11.53 7.15
N THR A 131 7.47 12.72 6.64
CA THR A 131 8.30 13.93 6.76
C THR A 131 7.61 14.94 7.67
N PRO A 132 8.28 15.54 8.66
CA PRO A 132 7.68 16.59 9.49
C PRO A 132 7.42 17.86 8.66
N CYS A 133 6.34 18.56 8.95
CA CYS A 133 6.09 19.90 8.42
C CYS A 133 7.25 20.82 8.77
N GLY A 134 7.74 21.59 7.81
CA GLY A 134 8.81 22.57 7.99
C GLY A 134 8.35 23.84 8.70
N LEU A 135 9.30 24.73 9.03
CA LEU A 135 9.01 26.03 9.58
C LEU A 135 8.03 26.81 8.68
N GLY A 136 7.14 27.57 9.28
CA GLY A 136 6.10 28.31 8.57
C GLY A 136 4.92 27.44 8.13
N THR A 137 4.96 26.12 8.34
CA THR A 137 3.92 25.18 7.94
C THR A 137 3.47 24.27 9.09
N TRP A 138 2.23 23.80 9.02
CA TRP A 138 1.63 22.96 10.04
C TRP A 138 0.57 22.03 9.45
N ASN A 139 0.16 21.05 10.25
CA ASN A 139 -0.87 20.11 9.84
C ASN A 139 -1.51 19.43 11.07
N ASN A 140 -2.82 19.61 11.29
CA ASN A 140 -3.53 19.03 12.44
C ASN A 140 -4.25 17.71 12.15
N MET A 141 -4.14 17.20 10.91
CA MET A 141 -4.80 15.96 10.49
C MET A 141 -3.77 14.88 10.16
N THR A 142 -4.22 13.64 10.24
CA THR A 142 -3.44 12.48 9.79
C THR A 142 -3.65 12.22 8.30
N GLY A 143 -2.74 11.46 7.67
CA GLY A 143 -2.90 11.02 6.29
C GLY A 143 -2.70 12.12 5.25
N GLN A 144 -1.96 13.17 5.57
CA GLN A 144 -1.78 14.32 4.68
C GLN A 144 -0.61 14.13 3.71
N GLY A 145 -0.81 14.55 2.45
CA GLY A 145 0.21 14.58 1.41
C GLY A 145 1.05 15.86 1.40
N SER A 146 0.68 16.87 2.19
CA SER A 146 1.39 18.15 2.29
C SER A 146 1.03 18.87 3.59
N CYS A 147 1.83 19.88 3.95
CA CYS A 147 1.54 20.76 5.07
C CYS A 147 0.89 22.06 4.60
N THR A 148 0.15 22.72 5.51
CA THR A 148 -0.53 23.99 5.29
C THR A 148 0.36 25.13 5.76
N ASN A 149 0.50 26.19 4.98
CA ASN A 149 1.18 27.41 5.40
C ASN A 149 0.49 28.06 6.60
N SER A 150 1.25 28.65 7.53
CA SER A 150 0.69 29.54 8.54
C SER A 150 -0.06 30.70 7.87
N SER A 151 -1.17 31.11 8.47
CA SER A 151 -1.96 32.25 7.99
C SER A 151 -1.23 33.58 8.26
N ALA A 152 -1.57 34.62 7.51
CA ALA A 152 -1.17 35.98 7.88
C ALA A 152 -1.58 36.27 9.33
N GLY A 153 -0.74 37.00 10.08
CA GLY A 153 -0.90 37.23 11.52
C GLY A 153 -0.45 36.06 12.40
N HIS A 154 0.02 34.94 11.80
CA HIS A 154 0.47 33.74 12.52
C HIS A 154 1.84 33.27 12.03
N TYR A 155 2.51 32.47 12.84
CA TYR A 155 3.79 31.85 12.51
C TYR A 155 3.87 30.41 13.02
N VAL A 156 4.84 29.66 12.51
CA VAL A 156 5.20 28.31 12.98
C VAL A 156 6.73 28.23 13.04
N ASP A 157 7.29 28.16 14.23
CA ASP A 157 8.73 28.20 14.52
C ASP A 157 9.35 26.84 14.83
N THR A 158 8.54 25.78 14.81
CA THR A 158 8.98 24.41 15.11
C THR A 158 8.55 23.43 14.02
N ASN A 159 9.46 22.52 13.64
CA ASN A 159 9.15 21.45 12.71
C ASN A 159 8.16 20.45 13.33
N GLY A 160 7.29 19.89 12.51
CA GLY A 160 6.29 18.92 12.95
C GLY A 160 5.13 19.52 13.73
N SER A 161 4.91 20.82 13.60
CA SER A 161 3.82 21.51 14.31
C SER A 161 2.45 21.06 13.81
N THR A 162 1.54 20.92 14.77
CA THR A 162 0.12 20.62 14.53
C THR A 162 -0.77 21.86 14.59
N THR A 163 -0.19 23.02 14.97
CA THR A 163 -0.90 24.31 15.11
C THR A 163 -0.02 25.45 14.64
N GLN A 164 -0.62 26.58 14.37
CA GLN A 164 0.06 27.85 14.16
C GLN A 164 -0.15 28.78 15.38
N THR A 165 0.80 29.68 15.63
CA THR A 165 0.79 30.61 16.76
C THR A 165 0.50 32.03 16.26
N PRO A 166 -0.45 32.79 16.85
CA PRO A 166 -0.68 34.18 16.48
C PRO A 166 0.51 35.07 16.86
N CYS A 167 0.81 36.06 16.05
CA CYS A 167 1.77 37.12 16.40
C CYS A 167 1.32 37.81 17.67
N GLY A 168 2.26 38.05 18.61
CA GLY A 168 2.00 38.74 19.87
C GLY A 168 1.91 40.26 19.72
N LEU A 169 1.58 40.96 20.82
CA LEU A 169 1.56 42.40 20.87
C LEU A 169 2.91 42.98 20.45
N GLY A 170 2.89 44.10 19.73
CA GLY A 170 4.09 44.75 19.17
C GLY A 170 4.64 44.06 17.95
N THR A 171 4.03 42.94 17.49
CA THR A 171 4.48 42.21 16.31
C THR A 171 3.32 41.93 15.34
N TRP A 172 3.66 41.78 14.06
CA TRP A 172 2.69 41.57 13.00
C TRP A 172 3.29 40.72 11.86
N ASN A 173 2.41 40.28 10.95
CA ASN A 173 2.85 39.51 9.78
C ASN A 173 1.74 39.53 8.72
N ASN A 174 2.01 40.04 7.52
CA ASN A 174 1.04 40.13 6.42
C ASN A 174 1.15 39.00 5.39
N MET A 175 2.05 38.07 5.57
CA MET A 175 2.30 36.94 4.67
C MET A 175 1.96 35.61 5.29
N THR A 176 1.67 34.63 4.45
CA THR A 176 1.49 33.23 4.86
C THR A 176 2.84 32.51 4.90
N GLY A 177 2.90 31.37 5.61
CA GLY A 177 4.08 30.52 5.60
C GLY A 177 5.26 31.07 6.40
N GLN A 178 4.99 31.94 7.38
CA GLN A 178 6.05 32.59 8.17
C GLN A 178 6.46 31.77 9.40
N SER A 179 7.75 31.75 9.66
CA SER A 179 8.31 31.09 10.87
C SER A 179 8.48 32.05 12.06
N SER A 180 8.24 33.34 11.87
CA SER A 180 8.32 34.37 12.92
C SER A 180 7.47 35.57 12.54
N CYS A 181 7.20 36.42 13.52
CA CYS A 181 6.54 37.70 13.31
C CYS A 181 7.55 38.86 13.25
N THR A 182 7.18 39.95 12.59
CA THR A 182 7.98 41.18 12.44
C THR A 182 7.59 42.17 13.53
N ASN A 183 8.57 42.78 14.20
CA ASN A 183 8.32 43.88 15.14
C ASN A 183 7.69 45.10 14.44
N SER A 184 6.81 45.79 15.13
CA SER A 184 6.32 47.09 14.65
C SER A 184 7.45 48.07 14.44
N SER A 185 7.36 48.89 13.39
CA SER A 185 8.35 49.92 13.06
C SER A 185 8.27 51.11 14.02
N ALA A 186 9.36 51.92 14.12
CA ALA A 186 9.34 53.13 14.88
C ALA A 186 8.21 54.07 14.40
N GLY A 187 7.40 54.62 15.30
CA GLY A 187 6.21 55.41 15.00
C GLY A 187 4.96 54.58 14.72
N TYR A 188 5.00 53.25 14.94
CA TYR A 188 3.86 52.35 14.80
C TYR A 188 3.70 51.47 16.03
N TYR A 189 2.51 50.94 16.24
CA TYR A 189 2.19 49.98 17.28
C TYR A 189 1.30 48.83 16.79
N VAL A 190 1.28 47.74 17.54
CA VAL A 190 0.37 46.60 17.37
C VAL A 190 -0.18 46.22 18.74
N ASP A 191 -1.47 46.37 18.95
CA ASP A 191 -2.16 46.16 20.22
C ASP A 191 -3.08 44.92 20.23
N THR A 192 -3.10 44.15 19.16
CA THR A 192 -3.91 42.95 19.02
C THR A 192 -3.08 41.77 18.56
N ASN A 193 -3.34 40.61 19.16
CA ASN A 193 -2.69 39.35 18.73
C ASN A 193 -3.20 38.92 17.34
N GLY A 194 -2.32 38.34 16.56
CA GLY A 194 -2.66 37.86 15.21
C GLY A 194 -2.79 38.98 14.16
N SER A 195 -2.22 40.16 14.45
CA SER A 195 -2.28 41.28 13.53
C SER A 195 -1.55 41.07 12.22
N THR A 196 -2.16 41.49 11.14
CA THR A 196 -1.59 41.45 9.78
C THR A 196 -1.04 42.83 9.36
N THR A 197 -1.22 43.87 10.19
CA THR A 197 -0.82 45.24 9.92
C THR A 197 -0.33 45.91 11.22
N GLN A 198 0.36 47.04 11.09
CA GLN A 198 0.73 47.93 12.19
C GLN A 198 -0.03 49.28 12.03
N THR A 199 -0.30 49.93 13.14
CA THR A 199 -1.04 51.21 13.20
C THR A 199 -0.09 52.36 13.50
N PRO A 200 -0.14 53.51 12.81
CA PRO A 200 0.69 54.67 13.15
C PRO A 200 0.25 55.29 14.50
N CYS A 201 1.21 55.82 15.27
CA CYS A 201 0.98 56.53 16.52
C CYS A 201 0.28 57.89 16.32
#